data_ed429922629a568f9ff3c1abafdd7f6f
#
_entry.id   ed429922629a568f9ff3c1abafdd7f6f
#
_cell.length_a   1.000
_cell.length_b   1.000
_cell.length_c   1.000
_cell.angle_alpha   90.00
_cell.angle_beta   90.00
_cell.angle_gamma   90.00
#
_symmetry.space_group_name_H-M   'P 1'
#
loop_
_entity.id
_entity.type
_entity.pdbx_description
1 polymer ?
#
loop_
_entity_poly.entity_id
_entity_poly.type
_entity_poly.pdbx_seq_one_letter_code
_entity_poly.pdbx_strand_id
1 'polypeptide(L)'
;MIGTAIFFNEFNRYRGKAQAGQVFTPDHIASFMYRLIEVNKDDHVLDATCGSGTFLVKSMCNMIHEAGGSNTSKAKEIKSGQLFGIEMYRKVYALACANMMIHKDGKTNLVQMDAKSQEASDWIKKQHITKVLMNPPYERKYGCAAIVSNVL
;
A
#
# COMPACT_ATOMS: atom_id res chain seq x y z
N MET A 1 -1.48 19.62 -0.21
CA MET A 1 -1.22 18.27 -0.73
C MET A 1 0.09 18.14 -1.54
N ILE A 2 0.50 19.13 -2.31
CA ILE A 2 1.77 19.12 -3.06
C ILE A 2 3.00 19.03 -2.13
N GLY A 3 3.01 19.72 -0.98
CA GLY A 3 4.14 19.74 -0.05
C GLY A 3 4.50 18.40 0.59
N THR A 4 3.52 17.53 0.83
CA THR A 4 3.75 16.22 1.47
C THR A 4 4.40 15.23 0.49
N ALA A 5 3.96 15.22 -0.77
CA ALA A 5 4.58 14.40 -1.81
C ALA A 5 6.03 14.82 -2.10
N ILE A 6 6.31 16.13 -2.09
CA ILE A 6 7.66 16.69 -2.22
C ILE A 6 8.53 16.24 -1.04
N PHE A 7 8.04 16.34 0.20
CA PHE A 7 8.78 15.92 1.40
C PHE A 7 9.18 14.45 1.33
N PHE A 8 8.25 13.55 0.97
CA PHE A 8 8.55 12.12 0.85
C PHE A 8 9.48 11.80 -0.32
N ASN A 9 9.34 12.47 -1.46
CA ASN A 9 10.26 12.31 -2.59
C ASN A 9 11.68 12.77 -2.24
N GLU A 10 11.84 13.93 -1.57
CA GLU A 10 13.15 14.41 -1.12
C GLU A 10 13.70 13.51 0.01
N PHE A 11 12.92 13.09 0.96
CA PHE A 11 13.35 12.17 2.01
C PHE A 11 13.84 10.83 1.42
N ASN A 12 13.16 10.30 0.41
CA ASN A 12 13.57 9.10 -0.31
C ASN A 12 14.84 9.32 -1.14
N ARG A 13 15.05 10.51 -1.72
CA ARG A 13 16.26 10.89 -2.44
C ARG A 13 17.50 10.94 -1.54
N TYR A 14 17.37 11.43 -0.31
CA TYR A 14 18.46 11.41 0.68
C TYR A 14 18.81 10.02 1.18
N ARG A 15 17.89 9.06 1.14
CA ARG A 15 18.13 7.65 1.52
C ARG A 15 18.76 6.80 0.42
N GLY A 16 19.11 7.35 -0.72
CA GLY A 16 19.57 6.69 -1.95
C GLY A 16 20.85 5.83 -1.86
N LYS A 17 21.30 5.43 -0.67
CA LYS A 17 22.37 4.43 -0.45
C LYS A 17 22.03 3.37 0.60
N ALA A 18 20.80 3.31 1.08
CA ALA A 18 20.42 2.41 2.16
C ALA A 18 19.63 1.21 1.63
N GLN A 19 20.26 0.07 1.68
CA GLN A 19 19.74 -1.28 1.49
C GLN A 19 19.35 -1.66 0.04
N ALA A 20 20.15 -2.52 -0.53
CA ALA A 20 19.94 -3.16 -1.82
C ALA A 20 18.51 -3.76 -1.92
N GLY A 21 17.76 -3.35 -2.94
CA GLY A 21 16.49 -4.00 -3.33
C GLY A 21 15.20 -3.25 -3.02
N GLN A 22 15.20 -2.15 -2.26
CA GLN A 22 13.98 -1.37 -2.05
C GLN A 22 13.76 -0.35 -3.16
N VAL A 23 12.83 -0.65 -4.07
CA VAL A 23 12.42 0.25 -5.15
C VAL A 23 11.08 0.88 -4.76
N PHE A 24 11.05 2.21 -4.59
CA PHE A 24 9.79 2.92 -4.39
C PHE A 24 9.07 3.07 -5.73
N THR A 25 7.79 2.74 -5.74
CA THR A 25 6.98 2.88 -6.96
C THR A 25 6.70 4.35 -7.25
N PRO A 26 7.07 4.86 -8.44
CA PRO A 26 6.73 6.22 -8.86
C PRO A 26 5.20 6.44 -8.91
N ASP A 27 4.75 7.64 -8.53
CA ASP A 27 3.32 7.98 -8.43
C ASP A 27 2.54 7.76 -9.73
N HIS A 28 3.16 8.05 -10.89
CA HIS A 28 2.51 7.84 -12.19
C HIS A 28 2.30 6.36 -12.52
N ILE A 29 3.23 5.48 -12.07
CA ILE A 29 3.08 4.03 -12.23
C ILE A 29 1.96 3.51 -11.31
N ALA A 30 1.95 3.96 -10.04
CA ALA A 30 0.87 3.61 -9.11
C ALA A 30 -0.51 4.04 -9.64
N SER A 31 -0.59 5.24 -10.23
CA SER A 31 -1.82 5.76 -10.86
C SER A 31 -2.24 4.93 -12.08
N PHE A 32 -1.28 4.53 -12.92
CA PHE A 32 -1.54 3.69 -14.08
C PHE A 32 -2.06 2.31 -13.66
N MET A 33 -1.38 1.65 -12.72
CA MET A 33 -1.78 0.33 -12.23
C MET A 33 -3.17 0.36 -11.56
N TYR A 34 -3.46 1.40 -10.76
CA TYR A 34 -4.77 1.62 -10.17
C TYR A 34 -5.88 1.61 -11.21
N ARG A 35 -5.69 2.36 -12.32
CA ARG A 35 -6.66 2.44 -13.42
C ARG A 35 -6.76 1.14 -14.20
N LEU A 36 -5.63 0.48 -14.44
CA LEU A 36 -5.56 -0.74 -15.24
C LEU A 36 -6.40 -1.88 -14.64
N ILE A 37 -6.42 -2.01 -13.32
CA ILE A 37 -7.20 -3.05 -12.64
C ILE A 37 -8.57 -2.54 -12.17
N GLU A 38 -8.97 -1.34 -12.59
CA GLU A 38 -10.29 -0.75 -12.35
C GLU A 38 -10.70 -0.77 -10.86
N VAL A 39 -9.79 -0.29 -9.99
CA VAL A 39 -10.12 -0.12 -8.57
C VAL A 39 -11.20 0.94 -8.41
N ASN A 40 -12.22 0.65 -7.64
CA ASN A 40 -13.34 1.54 -7.35
C ASN A 40 -13.55 1.72 -5.83
N LYS A 41 -14.45 2.61 -5.43
CA LYS A 41 -14.69 2.96 -4.02
C LYS A 41 -15.19 1.81 -3.13
N ASP A 42 -15.64 0.70 -3.72
CA ASP A 42 -16.19 -0.45 -2.99
C ASP A 42 -15.18 -1.61 -2.85
N ASP A 43 -14.00 -1.47 -3.47
CA ASP A 43 -12.96 -2.49 -3.42
C ASP A 43 -12.20 -2.53 -2.07
N HIS A 44 -11.73 -3.72 -1.73
CA HIS A 44 -10.74 -3.97 -0.68
C HIS A 44 -9.36 -4.15 -1.34
N VAL A 45 -8.47 -3.18 -1.13
CA VAL A 45 -7.18 -3.12 -1.80
C VAL A 45 -6.05 -3.59 -0.90
N LEU A 46 -5.28 -4.57 -1.37
CA LEU A 46 -4.08 -5.07 -0.71
C LEU A 46 -2.82 -4.65 -1.45
N ASP A 47 -1.82 -4.20 -0.70
CA ASP A 47 -0.42 -4.16 -1.11
C ASP A 47 0.41 -5.06 -0.19
N ALA A 48 0.74 -6.27 -0.64
CA ALA A 48 1.48 -7.25 0.14
C ALA A 48 2.97 -6.94 0.31
N THR A 49 3.46 -5.87 -0.34
CA THR A 49 4.85 -5.37 -0.25
C THR A 49 4.85 -3.85 -0.20
N CYS A 50 4.10 -3.29 0.75
CA CYS A 50 3.62 -1.91 0.63
C CYS A 50 4.73 -0.83 0.69
N GLY A 51 5.92 -1.17 1.15
CA GLY A 51 7.01 -0.22 1.20
C GLY A 51 6.62 1.03 1.99
N SER A 52 6.68 2.20 1.35
CA SER A 52 6.21 3.47 1.93
C SER A 52 4.69 3.69 1.87
N GLY A 53 3.92 2.73 1.35
CA GLY A 53 2.46 2.83 1.22
C GLY A 53 1.96 3.61 0.00
N THR A 54 2.77 3.79 -1.03
CA THR A 54 2.41 4.62 -2.21
C THR A 54 1.14 4.14 -2.89
N PHE A 55 0.99 2.82 -3.14
CA PHE A 55 -0.23 2.27 -3.75
C PHE A 55 -1.45 2.49 -2.88
N LEU A 56 -1.33 2.31 -1.55
CA LEU A 56 -2.43 2.46 -0.62
C LEU A 56 -2.90 3.92 -0.52
N VAL A 57 -1.96 4.87 -0.42
CA VAL A 57 -2.28 6.31 -0.43
C VAL A 57 -2.97 6.69 -1.74
N LYS A 58 -2.46 6.19 -2.88
CA LYS A 58 -3.06 6.50 -4.18
C LYS A 58 -4.47 5.94 -4.30
N SER A 59 -4.65 4.68 -3.91
CA SER A 59 -5.98 4.04 -3.89
C SER A 59 -6.93 4.80 -2.98
N MET A 60 -6.52 5.14 -1.76
CA MET A 60 -7.32 5.92 -0.82
C MET A 60 -7.80 7.25 -1.43
N CYS A 61 -6.89 8.02 -2.01
CA CYS A 61 -7.24 9.33 -2.58
C CYS A 61 -8.24 9.21 -3.74
N ASN A 62 -8.05 8.24 -4.62
CA ASN A 62 -8.92 8.04 -5.77
C ASN A 62 -10.30 7.48 -5.35
N MET A 63 -10.34 6.49 -4.46
CA MET A 63 -11.58 5.92 -3.92
C MET A 63 -12.41 6.98 -3.17
N ILE A 64 -11.77 7.82 -2.36
CA ILE A 64 -12.43 8.93 -1.65
C ILE A 64 -12.96 9.99 -2.63
N HIS A 65 -12.21 10.29 -3.68
CA HIS A 65 -12.68 11.19 -4.74
C HIS A 65 -13.94 10.64 -5.42
N GLU A 66 -13.93 9.36 -5.79
CA GLU A 66 -15.09 8.67 -6.36
C GLU A 66 -16.29 8.60 -5.39
N ALA A 67 -16.03 8.49 -4.10
CA ALA A 67 -17.06 8.52 -3.05
C ALA A 67 -17.69 9.91 -2.79
N GLY A 68 -17.31 10.93 -3.55
CA GLY A 68 -17.82 12.30 -3.39
C GLY A 68 -17.06 13.15 -2.38
N GLY A 69 -15.85 12.74 -1.98
CA GLY A 69 -14.95 13.51 -1.13
C GLY A 69 -14.83 13.02 0.31
N SER A 70 -13.96 13.70 1.07
CA SER A 70 -13.49 13.23 2.39
C SER A 70 -14.54 13.28 3.51
N ASN A 71 -15.65 14.00 3.32
CA ASN A 71 -16.67 14.19 4.36
C ASN A 71 -17.82 13.17 4.29
N THR A 72 -17.74 12.21 3.37
CA THR A 72 -18.77 11.17 3.20
C THR A 72 -18.62 10.03 4.20
N SER A 73 -19.70 9.30 4.47
CA SER A 73 -19.65 8.05 5.24
C SER A 73 -18.75 7.01 4.56
N LYS A 74 -18.83 6.94 3.22
CA LYS A 74 -17.99 6.04 2.42
C LYS A 74 -16.50 6.34 2.54
N ALA A 75 -16.11 7.61 2.61
CA ALA A 75 -14.71 7.98 2.85
C ALA A 75 -14.19 7.51 4.21
N LYS A 76 -15.05 7.48 5.24
CA LYS A 76 -14.68 6.92 6.55
C LYS A 76 -14.53 5.40 6.49
N GLU A 77 -15.41 4.72 5.77
CA GLU A 77 -15.34 3.27 5.55
C GLU A 77 -14.05 2.88 4.79
N ILE A 78 -13.75 3.56 3.68
CA ILE A 78 -12.51 3.37 2.92
C ILE A 78 -11.29 3.44 3.82
N LYS A 79 -11.18 4.50 4.63
CA LYS A 79 -10.05 4.71 5.55
C LYS A 79 -9.95 3.66 6.65
N SER A 80 -11.08 3.17 7.16
CA SER A 80 -11.08 2.25 8.30
C SER A 80 -10.98 0.78 7.93
N GLY A 81 -11.38 0.37 6.71
CA GLY A 81 -11.58 -1.04 6.43
C GLY A 81 -11.34 -1.52 5.00
N GLN A 82 -10.89 -0.68 4.07
CA GLN A 82 -10.75 -1.08 2.67
C GLN A 82 -9.30 -1.06 2.13
N LEU A 83 -8.32 -0.66 2.96
CA LEU A 83 -6.92 -0.54 2.54
C LEU A 83 -6.05 -1.40 3.46
N PHE A 84 -5.29 -2.32 2.90
CA PHE A 84 -4.51 -3.32 3.62
C PHE A 84 -3.08 -3.37 3.10
N GLY A 85 -2.10 -3.44 4.01
CA GLY A 85 -0.70 -3.49 3.62
C GLY A 85 0.14 -4.39 4.49
N ILE A 86 1.13 -5.04 3.87
CA ILE A 86 2.15 -5.84 4.54
C ILE A 86 3.52 -5.26 4.22
N GLU A 87 4.34 -5.07 5.25
CA GLU A 87 5.75 -4.67 5.12
C GLU A 87 6.60 -5.43 6.13
N MET A 88 7.66 -6.05 5.66
CA MET A 88 8.54 -6.88 6.49
C MET A 88 9.48 -6.04 7.34
N TYR A 89 10.03 -4.97 6.78
CA TYR A 89 11.08 -4.18 7.42
C TYR A 89 10.52 -3.12 8.35
N ARG A 90 10.79 -3.24 9.65
CA ARG A 90 10.26 -2.35 10.70
C ARG A 90 10.38 -0.85 10.41
N LYS A 91 11.52 -0.41 9.88
CA LYS A 91 11.74 1.02 9.57
C LYS A 91 10.86 1.51 8.42
N VAL A 92 10.64 0.65 7.42
CA VAL A 92 9.82 0.95 6.26
C VAL A 92 8.34 0.86 6.63
N TYR A 93 7.96 -0.12 7.44
CA TYR A 93 6.63 -0.21 8.04
C TYR A 93 6.26 1.07 8.82
N ALA A 94 7.16 1.57 9.67
CA ALA A 94 6.94 2.82 10.39
C ALA A 94 6.78 4.02 9.43
N LEU A 95 7.52 4.04 8.31
CA LEU A 95 7.37 5.05 7.27
C LEU A 95 6.01 4.95 6.58
N ALA A 96 5.55 3.73 6.26
CA ALA A 96 4.23 3.51 5.67
C ALA A 96 3.12 4.00 6.61
N CYS A 97 3.18 3.66 7.90
CA CYS A 97 2.23 4.13 8.90
C CYS A 97 2.21 5.67 8.97
N ALA A 98 3.37 6.31 9.04
CA ALA A 98 3.46 7.77 9.05
C ALA A 98 2.87 8.40 7.78
N ASN A 99 3.12 7.80 6.60
CA ASN A 99 2.59 8.27 5.34
C ASN A 99 1.05 8.19 5.31
N MET A 100 0.48 7.07 5.71
CA MET A 100 -0.97 6.89 5.81
C MET A 100 -1.58 7.90 6.80
N MET A 101 -0.98 8.11 7.97
CA MET A 101 -1.44 9.09 8.97
C MET A 101 -1.43 10.53 8.42
N ILE A 102 -0.40 10.95 7.69
CA ILE A 102 -0.31 12.27 7.06
C ILE A 102 -1.45 12.49 6.08
N HIS A 103 -1.86 11.44 5.36
CA HIS A 103 -3.01 11.47 4.45
C HIS A 103 -4.37 11.29 5.17
N LYS A 104 -4.37 11.38 6.52
CA LYS A 104 -5.57 11.30 7.36
C LYS A 104 -6.30 9.95 7.25
N ASP A 105 -5.55 8.89 7.04
CA ASP A 105 -6.02 7.54 7.28
C ASP A 105 -6.12 7.35 8.80
N GLY A 106 -7.34 7.24 9.30
CA GLY A 106 -7.60 7.23 10.75
C GLY A 106 -7.37 5.87 11.41
N LYS A 107 -7.24 4.80 10.64
CA LYS A 107 -7.10 3.44 11.16
C LYS A 107 -6.42 2.56 10.10
N THR A 108 -5.13 2.47 10.21
CA THR A 108 -4.28 1.77 9.24
C THR A 108 -4.36 0.26 9.42
N ASN A 109 -4.81 -0.46 8.41
CA ASN A 109 -4.72 -1.93 8.36
C ASN A 109 -3.37 -2.35 7.75
N LEU A 110 -2.28 -1.78 8.28
CA LEU A 110 -0.93 -2.19 7.97
C LEU A 110 -0.42 -3.16 9.02
N VAL A 111 0.29 -4.19 8.60
CA VAL A 111 0.90 -5.18 9.48
C VAL A 111 2.37 -5.37 9.13
N GLN A 112 3.18 -5.54 10.19
CA GLN A 112 4.59 -5.84 10.02
C GLN A 112 4.78 -7.35 10.04
N MET A 113 4.93 -7.97 8.85
CA MET A 113 5.20 -9.41 8.73
C MET A 113 5.85 -9.73 7.37
N ASP A 114 6.37 -10.95 7.23
CA ASP A 114 6.82 -11.44 5.92
C ASP A 114 5.62 -11.89 5.10
N ALA A 115 5.38 -11.27 3.95
CA ALA A 115 4.28 -11.60 3.04
C ALA A 115 4.30 -13.06 2.53
N LYS A 116 5.43 -13.75 2.66
CA LYS A 116 5.59 -15.17 2.31
C LYS A 116 5.18 -16.14 3.44
N SER A 117 4.94 -15.63 4.63
CA SER A 117 4.61 -16.45 5.80
C SER A 117 3.19 -16.99 5.75
N GLN A 118 2.96 -18.12 6.44
CA GLN A 118 1.62 -18.66 6.64
C GLN A 118 0.73 -17.68 7.41
N GLU A 119 1.30 -16.94 8.37
CA GLU A 119 0.61 -15.90 9.13
C GLU A 119 0.04 -14.80 8.20
N ALA A 120 0.82 -14.36 7.19
CA ALA A 120 0.36 -13.40 6.20
C ALA A 120 -0.80 -13.96 5.36
N SER A 121 -0.71 -15.21 4.90
CA SER A 121 -1.79 -15.88 4.18
C SER A 121 -3.08 -15.93 5.01
N ASP A 122 -2.98 -16.32 6.27
CA ASP A 122 -4.13 -16.42 7.16
C ASP A 122 -4.73 -15.05 7.50
N TRP A 123 -3.89 -14.02 7.58
CA TRP A 123 -4.34 -12.64 7.77
C TRP A 123 -5.05 -12.10 6.52
N ILE A 124 -4.48 -12.31 5.32
CA ILE A 124 -5.06 -11.85 4.03
C ILE A 124 -6.45 -12.44 3.82
N LYS A 125 -6.63 -13.74 4.06
CA LYS A 125 -7.92 -14.45 3.89
C LYS A 125 -9.07 -13.85 4.71
N LYS A 126 -8.76 -13.17 5.82
CA LYS A 126 -9.75 -12.52 6.69
C LYS A 126 -10.19 -11.13 6.19
N GLN A 127 -9.49 -10.56 5.21
CA GLN A 127 -9.70 -9.16 4.81
C GLN A 127 -10.65 -9.00 3.61
N HIS A 128 -11.12 -10.10 3.01
CA HIS A 128 -12.00 -10.07 1.83
C HIS A 128 -11.45 -9.21 0.68
N ILE A 129 -10.16 -9.39 0.36
CA ILE A 129 -9.47 -8.62 -0.67
C ILE A 129 -10.12 -8.84 -2.04
N THR A 130 -10.36 -7.75 -2.76
CA THR A 130 -10.91 -7.76 -4.14
C THR A 130 -9.88 -7.32 -5.18
N LYS A 131 -8.91 -6.48 -4.79
CA LYS A 131 -7.87 -5.96 -5.69
C LYS A 131 -6.50 -6.02 -5.01
N VAL A 132 -5.49 -6.37 -5.80
CA VAL A 132 -4.10 -6.40 -5.34
C VAL A 132 -3.26 -5.48 -6.20
N LEU A 133 -2.54 -4.56 -5.56
CA LEU A 133 -1.57 -3.67 -6.18
C LEU A 133 -0.25 -3.82 -5.42
N MET A 134 0.76 -4.41 -6.01
CA MET A 134 2.05 -4.59 -5.36
C MET A 134 3.21 -4.47 -6.35
N ASN A 135 4.36 -4.03 -5.84
CA ASN A 135 5.64 -4.04 -6.55
C ASN A 135 6.66 -4.80 -5.70
N PRO A 136 6.71 -6.14 -5.79
CA PRO A 136 7.58 -6.95 -4.97
C PRO A 136 9.06 -6.75 -5.34
N PRO A 137 10.01 -6.95 -4.40
CA PRO A 137 11.42 -6.84 -4.67
C PRO A 137 11.88 -7.90 -5.69
N TYR A 138 12.77 -7.49 -6.60
CA TYR A 138 13.32 -8.33 -7.68
C TYR A 138 14.40 -9.29 -7.16
N GLU A 139 14.09 -10.12 -6.19
CA GLU A 139 15.01 -11.18 -5.76
C GLU A 139 14.90 -12.40 -6.68
N ARG A 140 16.05 -12.84 -7.22
CA ARG A 140 16.15 -13.93 -8.21
C ARG A 140 15.73 -15.33 -7.69
N LYS A 141 15.41 -15.50 -6.41
CA LYS A 141 15.02 -16.79 -5.84
C LYS A 141 13.67 -16.71 -5.12
N TYR A 142 12.63 -17.19 -5.79
CA TYR A 142 11.33 -17.61 -5.21
C TYR A 142 10.45 -16.55 -4.51
N GLY A 143 10.84 -15.29 -4.45
CA GLY A 143 10.12 -14.28 -3.66
C GLY A 143 8.71 -13.97 -4.16
N CYS A 144 8.58 -13.63 -5.44
CA CYS A 144 7.29 -13.20 -6.01
C CYS A 144 6.24 -14.32 -6.07
N ALA A 145 6.65 -15.53 -6.46
CA ALA A 145 5.72 -16.66 -6.58
C ALA A 145 5.07 -17.04 -5.25
N ALA A 146 5.84 -17.05 -4.15
CA ALA A 146 5.32 -17.34 -2.82
C ALA A 146 4.34 -16.25 -2.32
N ILE A 147 4.62 -14.97 -2.58
CA ILE A 147 3.71 -13.87 -2.24
C ILE A 147 2.42 -14.00 -3.03
N VAL A 148 2.50 -14.21 -4.35
CA VAL A 148 1.33 -14.37 -5.22
C VAL A 148 0.48 -15.56 -4.77
N SER A 149 1.12 -16.70 -4.42
CA SER A 149 0.40 -17.89 -3.92
C SER A 149 -0.34 -17.64 -2.59
N ASN A 150 0.15 -16.73 -1.76
CA ASN A 150 -0.53 -16.38 -0.50
C ASN A 150 -1.70 -15.40 -0.71
N VAL A 151 -1.73 -14.71 -1.84
CA VAL A 151 -2.72 -13.68 -2.18
C VAL A 151 -3.87 -14.24 -3.02
N LEU A 152 -3.60 -15.27 -3.84
CA LEU A 152 -4.59 -15.96 -4.67
C LEU A 152 -5.18 -17.17 -3.95
#